data_684ce6bef40c0381695c3393a76728be
#
_entry.id   684ce6bef40c0381695c3393a76728be
#
_cell.length_a   1.000
_cell.length_b   1.000
_cell.length_c   1.000
_cell.angle_alpha   90.00
_cell.angle_beta   90.00
_cell.angle_gamma   90.00
#
_symmetry.space_group_name_H-M   'P 1'
#
loop_
_entity.id
_entity.type
_entity.pdbx_description
1 polymer ?
#
loop_
_entity_poly.entity_id
_entity_poly.type
_entity_poly.pdbx_seq_one_letter_code
_entity_poly.pdbx_strand_id
1 'polypeptide(L)'
;VAWAVTGVVGAMRLGPRRDLSSLMGAGLALAGAWSVARLISDRHIRRERALRDVAIGWAVAVWVGAPLAVWEILTARHLGTYADGAWRNHPGLYRQPATWLTNPNLYAVFLAVGSVWVGVVGVRSATRWVRIAAIATAVTGLGLLLATDSRIVYAALLLAVMVRLWAVRRWRWVLPGVVMVVVVVIVVTHLHQAGLVWHRFIGVLIHHNDEGPSSFAVRTTLLAWGLALVMEYPLLGAGPGGYRANILAAPKRWFPHGKSDPHNGILEIASQYGLVVTALVAVCWCLAIGRCWRSRRWWGAALITAMPVLSLANSTYLVQSVNQLGWLVCVLAASSSRQETPQ
;
A
#
# COMPACT_ATOMS: atom_id res chain seq x y z
N VAL A 1 -1.25 23.12 -4.46
CA VAL A 1 -2.22 24.23 -4.29
C VAL A 1 -3.65 23.68 -4.31
N ALA A 2 -4.10 23.01 -5.40
CA ALA A 2 -5.47 22.49 -5.51
C ALA A 2 -5.87 21.62 -4.30
N TRP A 3 -5.00 20.71 -3.86
CA TRP A 3 -5.24 19.86 -2.69
C TRP A 3 -5.36 20.67 -1.38
N ALA A 4 -4.54 21.69 -1.20
CA ALA A 4 -4.65 22.56 -0.03
C ALA A 4 -5.99 23.33 -0.02
N VAL A 5 -6.39 23.87 -1.17
CA VAL A 5 -7.68 24.59 -1.31
C VAL A 5 -8.86 23.66 -1.02
N THR A 6 -8.90 22.46 -1.64
CA THR A 6 -9.98 21.51 -1.36
C THR A 6 -9.97 21.04 0.09
N GLY A 7 -8.79 20.87 0.69
CA GLY A 7 -8.64 20.52 2.10
C GLY A 7 -9.21 21.57 3.02
N VAL A 8 -8.89 22.85 2.79
CA VAL A 8 -9.40 23.98 3.59
C VAL A 8 -10.93 24.13 3.43
N VAL A 9 -11.42 24.14 2.20
CA VAL A 9 -12.85 24.25 1.92
C VAL A 9 -13.63 23.09 2.52
N GLY A 10 -13.12 21.86 2.38
CA GLY A 10 -13.72 20.68 2.98
C GLY A 10 -13.71 20.74 4.51
N ALA A 11 -12.60 21.18 5.12
CA ALA A 11 -12.52 21.36 6.57
C ALA A 11 -13.52 22.39 7.10
N MET A 12 -13.77 23.45 6.35
CA MET A 12 -14.79 24.44 6.70
C MET A 12 -16.22 23.83 6.67
N ARG A 13 -16.49 22.95 5.74
CA ARG A 13 -17.81 22.28 5.61
C ARG A 13 -18.10 21.29 6.73
N LEU A 14 -17.06 20.59 7.22
CA LEU A 14 -17.24 19.57 8.27
C LEU A 14 -17.64 20.15 9.63
N GLY A 15 -17.38 21.45 9.88
CA GLY A 15 -17.76 22.11 11.14
C GLY A 15 -17.25 21.34 12.37
N PRO A 16 -18.12 21.05 13.37
CA PRO A 16 -17.75 20.35 14.59
C PRO A 16 -17.38 18.87 14.39
N ARG A 17 -17.66 18.32 13.21
CA ARG A 17 -17.28 16.92 12.85
C ARG A 17 -15.86 16.80 12.28
N ARG A 18 -15.06 17.85 12.40
CA ARG A 18 -13.67 17.84 11.91
C ARG A 18 -12.86 16.74 12.56
N ASP A 19 -12.25 15.93 11.73
CA ASP A 19 -11.22 15.00 12.17
C ASP A 19 -9.86 15.68 12.10
N LEU A 20 -9.36 16.15 13.26
CA LEU A 20 -8.07 16.85 13.37
C LEU A 20 -6.91 15.95 12.88
N SER A 21 -6.99 14.64 13.09
CA SER A 21 -5.98 13.71 12.65
C SER A 21 -5.88 13.64 11.12
N SER A 22 -7.01 13.73 10.42
CA SER A 22 -7.06 13.77 8.95
C SER A 22 -6.50 15.09 8.39
N LEU A 23 -6.75 16.21 9.06
CA LEU A 23 -6.15 17.51 8.70
C LEU A 23 -4.63 17.50 8.91
N MET A 24 -4.16 16.97 10.03
CA MET A 24 -2.72 16.80 10.31
C MET A 24 -2.08 15.87 9.27
N GLY A 25 -2.73 14.76 8.93
CA GLY A 25 -2.27 13.83 7.90
C GLY A 25 -2.14 14.49 6.53
N ALA A 26 -3.13 15.28 6.12
CA ALA A 26 -3.07 16.06 4.89
C ALA A 26 -1.93 17.09 4.93
N GLY A 27 -1.73 17.78 6.05
CA GLY A 27 -0.61 18.71 6.27
C GLY A 27 0.76 18.01 6.14
N LEU A 28 0.93 16.86 6.78
CA LEU A 28 2.14 16.04 6.69
C LEU A 28 2.39 15.54 5.28
N ALA A 29 1.35 15.13 4.55
CA ALA A 29 1.47 14.72 3.15
C ALA A 29 1.94 15.88 2.26
N LEU A 30 1.41 17.09 2.48
CA LEU A 30 1.86 18.29 1.76
C LEU A 30 3.31 18.67 2.12
N ALA A 31 3.70 18.60 3.39
CA ALA A 31 5.07 18.81 3.83
C ALA A 31 6.02 17.78 3.23
N GLY A 32 5.61 16.51 3.21
CA GLY A 32 6.34 15.43 2.55
C GLY A 32 6.52 15.69 1.04
N ALA A 33 5.45 16.03 0.34
CA ALA A 33 5.47 16.36 -1.09
C ALA A 33 6.38 17.57 -1.38
N TRP A 34 6.31 18.60 -0.53
CA TRP A 34 7.20 19.76 -0.62
C TRP A 34 8.67 19.37 -0.43
N SER A 35 8.98 18.59 0.61
CA SER A 35 10.33 18.11 0.89
C SER A 35 10.90 17.30 -0.28
N VAL A 36 10.08 16.42 -0.86
CA VAL A 36 10.44 15.65 -2.07
C VAL A 36 10.68 16.57 -3.25
N ALA A 37 9.80 17.53 -3.50
CA ALA A 37 9.97 18.51 -4.58
C ALA A 37 11.27 19.31 -4.42
N ARG A 38 11.60 19.70 -3.20
CA ARG A 38 12.88 20.38 -2.88
C ARG A 38 14.08 19.46 -3.15
N LEU A 39 14.06 18.22 -2.65
CA LEU A 39 15.10 17.23 -2.90
C LEU A 39 15.33 16.98 -4.40
N ILE A 40 14.27 16.95 -5.19
CA ILE A 40 14.34 16.75 -6.64
C ILE A 40 14.88 17.99 -7.35
N SER A 41 14.53 19.18 -6.85
CA SER A 41 14.93 20.47 -7.43
C SER A 41 16.34 20.87 -7.06
N ASP A 42 16.88 20.35 -5.97
CA ASP A 42 18.22 20.66 -5.51
C ASP A 42 19.28 19.99 -6.40
N ARG A 43 20.05 20.81 -7.11
CA ARG A 43 21.13 20.38 -8.01
C ARG A 43 22.33 19.79 -7.25
N HIS A 44 22.52 20.14 -5.96
CA HIS A 44 23.62 19.69 -5.12
C HIS A 44 23.38 18.30 -4.53
N ILE A 45 22.12 17.87 -4.39
CA ILE A 45 21.81 16.50 -3.92
C ILE A 45 21.98 15.53 -5.08
N ARG A 46 22.96 14.66 -4.97
CA ARG A 46 23.12 13.54 -5.89
C ARG A 46 21.93 12.58 -5.68
N ARG A 47 20.96 12.62 -6.59
CA ARG A 47 19.73 11.81 -6.55
C ARG A 47 20.01 10.32 -6.30
N GLU A 48 21.09 9.80 -6.86
CA GLU A 48 21.52 8.42 -6.63
C GLU A 48 21.89 8.15 -5.17
N ARG A 49 22.46 9.15 -4.48
CA ARG A 49 22.73 9.03 -3.04
C ARG A 49 21.41 8.96 -2.27
N ALA A 50 20.46 9.86 -2.55
CA ALA A 50 19.16 9.83 -1.89
C ALA A 50 18.41 8.51 -2.10
N LEU A 51 18.45 7.95 -3.32
CA LEU A 51 17.86 6.64 -3.62
C LEU A 51 18.50 5.51 -2.80
N ARG A 52 19.81 5.55 -2.67
CA ARG A 52 20.57 4.58 -1.86
C ARG A 52 20.27 4.75 -0.37
N ASP A 53 20.24 5.99 0.12
CA ASP A 53 20.00 6.28 1.54
C ASP A 53 18.59 5.85 1.96
N VAL A 54 17.59 6.06 1.10
CA VAL A 54 16.22 5.52 1.28
C VAL A 54 16.24 3.98 1.29
N ALA A 55 17.01 3.34 0.40
CA ALA A 55 17.13 1.88 0.39
C ALA A 55 17.80 1.35 1.67
N ILE A 56 18.82 2.03 2.18
CA ILE A 56 19.49 1.66 3.44
C ILE A 56 18.51 1.81 4.61
N GLY A 57 17.81 2.95 4.71
CA GLY A 57 16.82 3.17 5.76
C GLY A 57 15.72 2.10 5.74
N TRP A 58 15.28 1.71 4.54
CA TRP A 58 14.29 0.64 4.40
C TRP A 58 14.84 -0.73 4.80
N ALA A 59 16.08 -1.04 4.41
CA ALA A 59 16.75 -2.29 4.81
C ALA A 59 16.88 -2.38 6.34
N VAL A 60 17.30 -1.29 7.00
CA VAL A 60 17.36 -1.22 8.47
C VAL A 60 15.97 -1.47 9.08
N ALA A 61 14.93 -0.81 8.55
CA ALA A 61 13.57 -0.98 9.06
C ALA A 61 13.05 -2.43 8.87
N VAL A 62 13.38 -3.11 7.76
CA VAL A 62 13.05 -4.53 7.57
C VAL A 62 13.74 -5.38 8.63
N TRP A 63 15.04 -5.18 8.87
CA TRP A 63 15.80 -5.98 9.83
C TRP A 63 15.41 -5.71 11.28
N VAL A 64 15.07 -4.48 11.64
CA VAL A 64 14.53 -4.15 12.97
C VAL A 64 13.13 -4.75 13.16
N GLY A 65 12.32 -4.75 12.10
CA GLY A 65 10.96 -5.32 12.14
C GLY A 65 10.90 -6.83 12.09
N ALA A 66 11.90 -7.49 11.50
CA ALA A 66 11.86 -8.93 11.30
C ALA A 66 11.76 -9.74 12.61
N PRO A 67 12.55 -9.49 13.66
CA PRO A 67 12.40 -10.19 14.93
C PRO A 67 11.01 -10.00 15.54
N LEU A 68 10.47 -8.79 15.47
CA LEU A 68 9.14 -8.49 15.96
C LEU A 68 8.07 -9.23 15.17
N ALA A 69 8.17 -9.24 13.83
CA ALA A 69 7.24 -9.98 12.99
C ALA A 69 7.28 -11.49 13.27
N VAL A 70 8.47 -12.06 13.46
CA VAL A 70 8.63 -13.47 13.85
C VAL A 70 8.01 -13.73 15.22
N TRP A 71 8.21 -12.83 16.19
CA TRP A 71 7.60 -12.93 17.50
C TRP A 71 6.06 -12.89 17.41
N GLU A 72 5.49 -11.98 16.60
CA GLU A 72 4.03 -11.92 16.38
C GLU A 72 3.49 -13.20 15.75
N ILE A 73 4.20 -13.75 14.75
CA ILE A 73 3.82 -15.02 14.11
C ILE A 73 3.82 -16.19 15.11
N LEU A 74 4.86 -16.28 15.93
CA LEU A 74 5.02 -17.40 16.88
C LEU A 74 4.06 -17.32 18.06
N THR A 75 3.85 -16.12 18.60
CA THR A 75 3.08 -15.92 19.84
C THR A 75 1.62 -15.54 19.62
N ALA A 76 1.25 -15.13 18.39
CA ALA A 76 -0.04 -14.52 18.07
C ALA A 76 -0.35 -13.27 18.92
N ARG A 77 0.67 -12.55 19.39
CA ARG A 77 0.56 -11.30 20.15
C ARG A 77 1.05 -10.14 19.29
N HIS A 78 0.45 -8.98 19.44
CA HIS A 78 0.80 -7.75 18.70
C HIS A 78 1.14 -6.61 19.65
N LEU A 79 2.05 -5.71 19.23
CA LEU A 79 2.50 -4.57 20.05
C LEU A 79 1.47 -3.46 20.20
N GLY A 80 0.43 -3.41 19.41
CA GLY A 80 -0.53 -2.32 19.39
C GLY A 80 -1.95 -2.73 19.74
N THR A 81 -2.82 -1.73 19.87
CA THR A 81 -4.27 -1.86 20.06
C THR A 81 -5.01 -2.43 18.83
N TYR A 82 -4.28 -3.04 17.94
CA TYR A 82 -4.76 -3.68 16.73
C TYR A 82 -5.88 -4.68 16.96
N ALA A 83 -5.96 -5.20 18.18
CA ALA A 83 -6.76 -6.34 18.55
C ALA A 83 -8.10 -5.98 19.19
N ASP A 84 -8.58 -4.76 19.12
CA ASP A 84 -9.86 -4.40 19.73
C ASP A 84 -11.02 -5.16 19.06
N GLY A 85 -11.41 -6.23 19.69
CA GLY A 85 -12.68 -6.94 19.56
C GLY A 85 -12.84 -7.81 18.32
N ALA A 86 -12.73 -7.25 17.11
CA ALA A 86 -13.05 -7.95 15.86
C ALA A 86 -12.08 -9.11 15.52
N TRP A 87 -10.85 -9.03 16.00
CA TRP A 87 -9.78 -9.97 15.71
C TRP A 87 -9.72 -11.14 16.68
N ARG A 88 -10.29 -10.99 17.89
CA ARG A 88 -10.31 -12.07 18.92
C ARG A 88 -11.03 -13.32 18.43
N ASN A 89 -11.97 -13.16 17.50
CA ASN A 89 -12.78 -14.26 16.98
C ASN A 89 -12.18 -14.95 15.74
N HIS A 90 -11.01 -14.48 15.25
CA HIS A 90 -10.35 -15.02 14.07
C HIS A 90 -8.90 -15.43 14.37
N PRO A 91 -8.66 -16.59 15.00
CA PRO A 91 -7.33 -17.00 15.44
C PRO A 91 -6.28 -17.06 14.33
N GLY A 92 -6.67 -17.28 13.06
CA GLY A 92 -5.75 -17.24 11.92
C GLY A 92 -5.17 -15.86 11.63
N LEU A 93 -5.88 -14.79 11.98
CA LEU A 93 -5.43 -13.42 11.76
C LEU A 93 -4.46 -12.95 12.86
N TYR A 94 -4.47 -13.57 14.02
CA TYR A 94 -3.53 -13.25 15.11
C TYR A 94 -2.06 -13.55 14.77
N ARG A 95 -1.81 -14.41 13.79
CA ARG A 95 -0.46 -14.77 13.34
C ARG A 95 0.03 -13.95 12.15
N GLN A 96 -0.77 -13.04 11.63
CA GLN A 96 -0.35 -12.15 10.57
C GLN A 96 0.48 -10.99 11.15
N PRO A 97 1.77 -10.83 10.77
CA PRO A 97 2.60 -9.79 11.34
C PRO A 97 2.15 -8.40 10.89
N ALA A 98 2.09 -7.48 11.82
CA ALA A 98 1.76 -6.08 11.59
C ALA A 98 2.85 -5.14 12.13
N THR A 99 3.65 -5.60 13.07
CA THR A 99 4.74 -4.88 13.74
C THR A 99 4.25 -3.54 14.32
N TRP A 100 5.03 -2.48 14.19
CA TRP A 100 4.61 -1.12 14.61
C TRP A 100 3.60 -0.45 13.68
N LEU A 101 3.28 -1.05 12.52
CA LEU A 101 2.32 -0.50 11.57
C LEU A 101 0.86 -0.84 11.93
N THR A 102 0.66 -1.64 12.96
CA THR A 102 -0.65 -2.00 13.52
C THR A 102 -1.65 -2.63 12.52
N ASN A 103 -1.27 -2.83 11.27
CA ASN A 103 -2.10 -3.42 10.22
C ASN A 103 -1.26 -4.30 9.28
N PRO A 104 -1.58 -5.62 9.12
CA PRO A 104 -0.83 -6.52 8.25
C PRO A 104 -0.77 -6.05 6.79
N ASN A 105 -1.83 -5.42 6.28
CA ASN A 105 -1.83 -4.92 4.92
C ASN A 105 -0.88 -3.73 4.74
N LEU A 106 -0.74 -2.85 5.76
CA LEU A 106 0.26 -1.78 5.76
C LEU A 106 1.66 -2.36 5.78
N TYR A 107 1.87 -3.35 6.63
CA TYR A 107 3.16 -4.04 6.71
C TYR A 107 3.48 -4.76 5.39
N ALA A 108 2.49 -5.40 4.76
CA ALA A 108 2.63 -6.00 3.45
C ALA A 108 3.05 -4.98 2.38
N VAL A 109 2.41 -3.80 2.31
CA VAL A 109 2.81 -2.73 1.38
C VAL A 109 4.23 -2.24 1.66
N PHE A 110 4.58 -2.04 2.94
CA PHE A 110 5.93 -1.67 3.34
C PHE A 110 6.97 -2.69 2.87
N LEU A 111 6.73 -3.98 3.11
CA LEU A 111 7.62 -5.06 2.70
C LEU A 111 7.72 -5.17 1.19
N ALA A 112 6.59 -5.09 0.46
CA ALA A 112 6.57 -5.22 -1.00
C ALA A 112 7.38 -4.11 -1.67
N VAL A 113 7.08 -2.85 -1.36
CA VAL A 113 7.77 -1.71 -1.97
C VAL A 113 9.25 -1.69 -1.55
N GLY A 114 9.52 -1.89 -0.26
CA GLY A 114 10.86 -1.84 0.28
C GLY A 114 11.77 -2.96 -0.23
N SER A 115 11.27 -4.20 -0.27
CA SER A 115 12.05 -5.34 -0.74
C SER A 115 12.42 -5.21 -2.21
N VAL A 116 11.46 -4.80 -3.05
CA VAL A 116 11.74 -4.53 -4.47
C VAL A 116 12.76 -3.39 -4.60
N TRP A 117 12.57 -2.30 -3.86
CA TRP A 117 13.44 -1.14 -3.94
C TRP A 117 14.87 -1.44 -3.48
N VAL A 118 15.04 -2.06 -2.30
CA VAL A 118 16.34 -2.45 -1.76
C VAL A 118 17.02 -3.43 -2.71
N GLY A 119 16.29 -4.41 -3.24
CA GLY A 119 16.82 -5.36 -4.23
C GLY A 119 17.33 -4.65 -5.49
N VAL A 120 16.51 -3.77 -6.08
CA VAL A 120 16.87 -3.05 -7.33
C VAL A 120 18.09 -2.13 -7.14
N VAL A 121 18.16 -1.40 -6.03
CA VAL A 121 19.28 -0.49 -5.74
C VAL A 121 20.54 -1.27 -5.36
N GLY A 122 20.39 -2.28 -4.51
CA GLY A 122 21.53 -3.00 -3.95
C GLY A 122 22.22 -3.93 -4.95
N VAL A 123 21.49 -4.61 -5.83
CA VAL A 123 22.06 -5.48 -6.87
C VAL A 123 22.99 -4.72 -7.82
N ARG A 124 22.78 -3.42 -7.98
CA ARG A 124 23.64 -2.53 -8.81
C ARG A 124 24.91 -2.07 -8.10
N SER A 125 25.08 -2.38 -6.83
CA SER A 125 26.29 -2.00 -6.08
C SER A 125 27.52 -2.70 -6.62
N ALA A 126 28.64 -1.97 -6.72
CA ALA A 126 29.93 -2.55 -7.04
C ALA A 126 30.44 -3.47 -5.92
N THR A 127 30.05 -3.19 -4.67
CA THR A 127 30.52 -3.91 -3.50
C THR A 127 29.73 -5.21 -3.31
N ARG A 128 30.40 -6.36 -3.34
CA ARG A 128 29.80 -7.69 -3.18
C ARG A 128 28.95 -7.81 -1.91
N TRP A 129 29.44 -7.33 -0.79
CA TRP A 129 28.74 -7.40 0.49
C TRP A 129 27.44 -6.61 0.52
N VAL A 130 27.43 -5.44 -0.12
CA VAL A 130 26.21 -4.63 -0.28
C VAL A 130 25.17 -5.37 -1.11
N ARG A 131 25.60 -6.05 -2.19
CA ARG A 131 24.67 -6.87 -3.00
C ARG A 131 24.10 -8.04 -2.20
N ILE A 132 24.93 -8.75 -1.44
CA ILE A 132 24.49 -9.86 -0.59
C ILE A 132 23.50 -9.35 0.47
N ALA A 133 23.81 -8.27 1.17
CA ALA A 133 22.93 -7.68 2.17
C ALA A 133 21.59 -7.23 1.58
N ALA A 134 21.59 -6.63 0.39
CA ALA A 134 20.38 -6.22 -0.29
C ALA A 134 19.51 -7.41 -0.72
N ILE A 135 20.12 -8.46 -1.25
CA ILE A 135 19.41 -9.71 -1.61
C ILE A 135 18.85 -10.36 -0.35
N ALA A 136 19.63 -10.49 0.72
CA ALA A 136 19.17 -11.04 1.99
C ALA A 136 17.97 -10.23 2.53
N THR A 137 18.06 -8.90 2.53
CA THR A 137 16.95 -8.02 2.94
C THR A 137 15.70 -8.21 2.08
N ALA A 138 15.87 -8.28 0.75
CA ALA A 138 14.74 -8.48 -0.16
C ALA A 138 14.08 -9.86 0.05
N VAL A 139 14.87 -10.91 0.22
CA VAL A 139 14.37 -12.28 0.49
C VAL A 139 13.66 -12.33 1.84
N THR A 140 14.26 -11.77 2.90
CA THR A 140 13.61 -11.69 4.22
C THR A 140 12.29 -10.92 4.16
N GLY A 141 12.29 -9.75 3.51
CA GLY A 141 11.08 -8.95 3.37
C GLY A 141 9.98 -9.65 2.58
N LEU A 142 10.33 -10.33 1.48
CA LEU A 142 9.36 -11.13 0.72
C LEU A 142 8.87 -12.35 1.50
N GLY A 143 9.72 -13.00 2.29
CA GLY A 143 9.33 -14.09 3.18
C GLY A 143 8.34 -13.64 4.25
N LEU A 144 8.60 -12.50 4.90
CA LEU A 144 7.68 -11.91 5.86
C LEU A 144 6.37 -11.42 5.21
N LEU A 145 6.45 -10.93 3.97
CA LEU A 145 5.28 -10.55 3.19
C LEU A 145 4.31 -11.73 3.02
N LEU A 146 4.84 -12.94 2.75
CA LEU A 146 3.99 -14.13 2.63
C LEU A 146 3.22 -14.43 3.92
N ALA A 147 3.81 -14.13 5.09
CA ALA A 147 3.15 -14.31 6.37
C ALA A 147 2.01 -13.29 6.63
N THR A 148 1.95 -12.18 5.89
CA THR A 148 0.86 -11.19 6.05
C THR A 148 -0.46 -11.61 5.41
N ASP A 149 -0.46 -12.62 4.54
CA ASP A 149 -1.62 -13.09 3.74
C ASP A 149 -2.35 -11.97 2.96
N SER A 150 -1.63 -10.94 2.54
CA SER A 150 -2.20 -9.79 1.81
C SER A 150 -2.28 -10.06 0.31
N ARG A 151 -3.37 -10.69 -0.13
CA ARG A 151 -3.60 -11.11 -1.54
C ARG A 151 -3.51 -9.94 -2.53
N ILE A 152 -3.99 -8.77 -2.13
CA ILE A 152 -3.94 -7.56 -2.97
C ILE A 152 -2.50 -7.14 -3.22
N VAL A 153 -1.64 -7.22 -2.21
CA VAL A 153 -0.22 -6.88 -2.35
C VAL A 153 0.50 -7.90 -3.25
N TYR A 154 0.14 -9.18 -3.17
CA TYR A 154 0.67 -10.19 -4.11
C TYR A 154 0.26 -9.88 -5.55
N ALA A 155 -1.01 -9.52 -5.79
CA ALA A 155 -1.50 -9.11 -7.11
C ALA A 155 -0.75 -7.87 -7.62
N ALA A 156 -0.48 -6.90 -6.77
CA ALA A 156 0.27 -5.70 -7.13
C ALA A 156 1.73 -6.01 -7.49
N LEU A 157 2.40 -6.90 -6.73
CA LEU A 157 3.75 -7.36 -7.07
C LEU A 157 3.78 -8.14 -8.38
N LEU A 158 2.80 -9.01 -8.60
CA LEU A 158 2.66 -9.72 -9.87
C LEU A 158 2.53 -8.75 -11.02
N LEU A 159 1.65 -7.74 -10.90
CA LEU A 159 1.52 -6.68 -11.89
C LEU A 159 2.84 -5.95 -12.14
N ALA A 160 3.58 -5.60 -11.09
CA ALA A 160 4.88 -4.95 -11.23
C ALA A 160 5.88 -5.84 -12.00
N VAL A 161 5.94 -7.13 -11.68
CA VAL A 161 6.79 -8.09 -12.40
C VAL A 161 6.36 -8.22 -13.86
N MET A 162 5.07 -8.32 -14.14
CA MET A 162 4.54 -8.39 -15.50
C MET A 162 4.91 -7.16 -16.32
N VAL A 163 4.70 -5.96 -15.78
CA VAL A 163 5.10 -4.69 -16.43
C VAL A 163 6.61 -4.67 -16.70
N ARG A 164 7.40 -5.14 -15.77
CA ARG A 164 8.86 -5.21 -15.92
C ARG A 164 9.28 -6.19 -17.02
N LEU A 165 8.71 -7.39 -17.06
CA LEU A 165 8.99 -8.41 -18.08
C LEU A 165 8.55 -7.94 -19.48
N TRP A 166 7.37 -7.31 -19.55
CA TRP A 166 6.90 -6.68 -20.77
C TRP A 166 7.86 -5.62 -21.28
N ALA A 167 8.26 -4.72 -20.41
CA ALA A 167 9.13 -3.59 -20.78
C ALA A 167 10.49 -4.03 -21.32
N VAL A 168 11.04 -5.16 -20.87
CA VAL A 168 12.30 -5.73 -21.41
C VAL A 168 12.09 -6.71 -22.55
N ARG A 169 10.89 -6.79 -23.11
CA ARG A 169 10.53 -7.68 -24.23
C ARG A 169 10.82 -9.16 -23.97
N ARG A 170 10.80 -9.58 -22.73
CA ARG A 170 11.00 -10.99 -22.33
C ARG A 170 9.67 -11.74 -22.21
N TRP A 171 8.79 -11.59 -23.18
CA TRP A 171 7.44 -12.17 -23.20
C TRP A 171 7.36 -13.65 -22.89
N ARG A 172 8.31 -14.42 -23.39
CA ARG A 172 8.38 -15.87 -23.15
C ARG A 172 8.48 -16.23 -21.67
N TRP A 173 8.92 -15.29 -20.82
CA TRP A 173 9.04 -15.48 -19.38
C TRP A 173 7.86 -14.91 -18.59
N VAL A 174 6.96 -14.15 -19.23
CA VAL A 174 5.79 -13.57 -18.56
C VAL A 174 4.85 -14.69 -18.11
N LEU A 175 4.48 -15.59 -19.00
CA LEU A 175 3.56 -16.69 -18.68
C LEU A 175 4.13 -17.65 -17.62
N PRO A 176 5.35 -18.19 -17.75
CA PRO A 176 5.96 -19.00 -16.69
C PRO A 176 6.10 -18.24 -15.37
N GLY A 177 6.46 -16.97 -15.42
CA GLY A 177 6.56 -16.11 -14.22
C GLY A 177 5.21 -15.92 -13.53
N VAL A 178 4.16 -15.67 -14.29
CA VAL A 178 2.77 -15.59 -13.76
C VAL A 178 2.36 -16.92 -13.15
N VAL A 179 2.55 -18.02 -13.88
CA VAL A 179 2.21 -19.36 -13.40
C VAL A 179 2.98 -19.67 -12.11
N MET A 180 4.28 -19.39 -12.07
CA MET A 180 5.09 -19.63 -10.88
C MET A 180 4.61 -18.80 -9.68
N VAL A 181 4.28 -17.51 -9.87
CA VAL A 181 3.76 -16.66 -8.78
C VAL A 181 2.38 -17.16 -8.32
N VAL A 182 1.49 -17.52 -9.27
CA VAL A 182 0.18 -18.09 -8.94
C VAL A 182 0.34 -19.40 -8.17
N VAL A 183 1.22 -20.28 -8.61
CA VAL A 183 1.52 -21.55 -7.91
C VAL A 183 2.09 -21.27 -6.52
N VAL A 184 3.05 -20.36 -6.39
CA VAL A 184 3.61 -19.98 -5.07
C VAL A 184 2.52 -19.40 -4.17
N VAL A 185 1.68 -18.50 -4.67
CA VAL A 185 0.55 -17.96 -3.89
C VAL A 185 -0.43 -19.06 -3.51
N ILE A 186 -0.79 -19.96 -4.42
CA ILE A 186 -1.66 -21.10 -4.12
C ILE A 186 -1.01 -22.02 -3.10
N VAL A 187 0.24 -22.41 -3.31
CA VAL A 187 0.97 -23.31 -2.39
C VAL A 187 1.10 -22.69 -1.01
N VAL A 188 1.51 -21.41 -0.92
CA VAL A 188 1.66 -20.72 0.37
C VAL A 188 0.31 -20.56 1.06
N THR A 189 -0.74 -20.17 0.32
CA THR A 189 -2.09 -20.05 0.89
C THR A 189 -2.65 -21.41 1.28
N HIS A 190 -2.38 -22.48 0.53
CA HIS A 190 -2.81 -23.83 0.91
C HIS A 190 -1.97 -24.44 2.04
N LEU A 191 -0.66 -24.27 2.07
CA LEU A 191 0.18 -24.73 3.18
C LEU A 191 -0.16 -23.99 4.49
N HIS A 192 -0.45 -22.70 4.41
CA HIS A 192 -0.91 -21.92 5.57
C HIS A 192 -2.35 -22.25 5.99
N GLN A 193 -3.17 -22.69 5.04
CA GLN A 193 -4.59 -23.00 5.23
C GLN A 193 -4.89 -24.50 5.39
N ALA A 194 -3.94 -25.40 5.17
CA ALA A 194 -4.24 -26.84 5.24
C ALA A 194 -4.84 -27.27 6.59
N GLY A 195 -4.50 -26.56 7.70
CA GLY A 195 -5.22 -26.69 8.96
C GLY A 195 -6.48 -25.83 9.09
N LEU A 196 -6.54 -24.68 8.40
CA LEU A 196 -7.62 -23.69 8.49
C LEU A 196 -8.72 -23.89 7.45
N VAL A 197 -8.38 -24.37 6.25
CA VAL A 197 -9.38 -24.66 5.19
C VAL A 197 -10.26 -25.82 5.60
N TRP A 198 -9.69 -26.85 6.24
CA TRP A 198 -10.49 -27.94 6.79
C TRP A 198 -11.44 -27.45 7.89
N HIS A 199 -10.94 -26.63 8.83
CA HIS A 199 -11.78 -26.01 9.85
C HIS A 199 -12.79 -25.01 9.28
N ARG A 200 -12.44 -24.22 8.25
CA ARG A 200 -13.37 -23.30 7.59
C ARG A 200 -14.38 -24.01 6.71
N PHE A 201 -13.96 -25.03 5.97
CA PHE A 201 -14.87 -25.82 5.13
C PHE A 201 -15.90 -26.56 5.98
N ILE A 202 -15.48 -27.12 7.10
CA ILE A 202 -16.36 -27.74 8.08
C ILE A 202 -17.18 -26.69 8.85
N GLY A 203 -16.59 -25.56 9.21
CA GLY A 203 -17.28 -24.42 9.85
C GLY A 203 -18.39 -23.84 8.97
N VAL A 204 -18.14 -23.66 7.66
CA VAL A 204 -19.16 -23.21 6.69
C VAL A 204 -20.27 -24.24 6.51
N LEU A 205 -19.95 -25.53 6.58
CA LEU A 205 -20.96 -26.61 6.48
C LEU A 205 -21.79 -26.78 7.76
N ILE A 206 -21.21 -26.47 8.94
CA ILE A 206 -21.86 -26.72 10.25
C ILE A 206 -22.44 -25.44 10.86
N HIS A 207 -21.85 -24.25 10.63
CA HIS A 207 -22.21 -22.98 11.28
C HIS A 207 -22.57 -21.91 10.23
N HIS A 208 -23.73 -22.08 9.62
CA HIS A 208 -24.20 -21.19 8.55
C HIS A 208 -24.70 -19.82 9.05
N ASN A 209 -24.75 -19.54 10.35
CA ASN A 209 -25.49 -18.38 10.88
C ASN A 209 -24.70 -17.36 11.73
N ASP A 210 -23.41 -17.57 12.03
CA ASP A 210 -22.68 -16.67 12.96
C ASP A 210 -21.47 -15.94 12.35
N GLU A 211 -21.18 -16.11 11.06
CA GLU A 211 -20.13 -15.33 10.45
C GLU A 211 -20.68 -13.95 10.06
N GLY A 212 -20.12 -12.91 10.67
CA GLY A 212 -20.32 -11.54 10.23
C GLY A 212 -20.04 -11.39 8.73
N PRO A 213 -20.54 -10.34 8.06
CA PRO A 213 -20.48 -10.23 6.61
C PRO A 213 -19.05 -10.38 6.11
N SER A 214 -18.91 -11.06 5.00
CA SER A 214 -17.62 -11.31 4.36
C SER A 214 -16.87 -10.00 4.14
N SER A 215 -15.55 -10.04 4.20
CA SER A 215 -14.68 -8.87 3.90
C SER A 215 -15.03 -8.22 2.55
N PHE A 216 -15.56 -9.01 1.60
CA PHE A 216 -16.03 -8.52 0.31
C PHE A 216 -17.31 -7.67 0.46
N ALA A 217 -18.31 -8.14 1.22
CA ALA A 217 -19.55 -7.41 1.46
C ALA A 217 -19.29 -6.07 2.16
N VAL A 218 -18.39 -6.06 3.16
CA VAL A 218 -17.96 -4.83 3.83
C VAL A 218 -17.33 -3.84 2.83
N ARG A 219 -16.42 -4.30 1.98
CA ARG A 219 -15.78 -3.44 0.98
C ARG A 219 -16.74 -2.91 -0.07
N THR A 220 -17.73 -3.72 -0.47
CA THR A 220 -18.78 -3.30 -1.43
C THR A 220 -19.64 -2.17 -0.83
N THR A 221 -20.03 -2.31 0.44
CA THR A 221 -20.78 -1.24 1.15
C THR A 221 -19.95 0.03 1.27
N LEU A 222 -18.68 -0.07 1.65
CA LEU A 222 -17.78 1.08 1.74
C LEU A 222 -17.56 1.74 0.37
N LEU A 223 -17.45 0.94 -0.70
CA LEU A 223 -17.34 1.46 -2.07
C LEU A 223 -18.60 2.23 -2.48
N ALA A 224 -19.78 1.65 -2.27
CA ALA A 224 -21.06 2.30 -2.60
C ALA A 224 -21.21 3.64 -1.87
N TRP A 225 -20.86 3.67 -0.58
CA TRP A 225 -20.88 4.90 0.20
C TRP A 225 -19.91 5.95 -0.31
N GLY A 226 -18.68 5.54 -0.64
CA GLY A 226 -17.70 6.45 -1.21
C GLY A 226 -18.12 7.03 -2.55
N LEU A 227 -18.75 6.23 -3.41
CA LEU A 227 -19.33 6.71 -4.67
C LEU A 227 -20.47 7.69 -4.44
N ALA A 228 -21.34 7.44 -3.46
CA ALA A 228 -22.40 8.38 -3.07
C ALA A 228 -21.82 9.73 -2.64
N LEU A 229 -20.75 9.74 -1.84
CA LEU A 229 -20.05 10.97 -1.45
C LEU A 229 -19.39 11.69 -2.64
N VAL A 230 -18.84 10.94 -3.61
CA VAL A 230 -18.30 11.54 -4.85
C VAL A 230 -19.43 12.21 -5.65
N MET A 231 -20.60 11.60 -5.71
CA MET A 231 -21.76 12.18 -6.41
C MET A 231 -22.31 13.42 -5.68
N GLU A 232 -22.27 13.42 -4.35
CA GLU A 232 -22.74 14.56 -3.54
C GLU A 232 -21.74 15.74 -3.56
N TYR A 233 -20.43 15.45 -3.58
CA TYR A 233 -19.36 16.46 -3.58
C TYR A 233 -18.36 16.27 -4.75
N PRO A 234 -18.78 16.33 -6.01
CA PRO A 234 -17.99 15.87 -7.14
C PRO A 234 -16.71 16.69 -7.38
N LEU A 235 -16.74 17.99 -7.21
CA LEU A 235 -15.61 18.84 -7.59
C LEU A 235 -14.53 18.94 -6.50
N LEU A 236 -14.94 19.22 -5.26
CA LEU A 236 -14.02 19.52 -4.15
C LEU A 236 -13.98 18.44 -3.08
N GLY A 237 -14.82 17.42 -3.19
CA GLY A 237 -14.95 16.34 -2.22
C GLY A 237 -15.60 16.78 -0.90
N ALA A 238 -15.77 15.83 0.01
CA ALA A 238 -16.33 16.05 1.34
C ALA A 238 -15.33 16.66 2.35
N GLY A 239 -14.08 16.85 1.94
CA GLY A 239 -12.98 17.35 2.76
C GLY A 239 -12.16 16.25 3.43
N PRO A 240 -10.96 16.57 3.96
CA PRO A 240 -10.12 15.65 4.69
C PRO A 240 -10.87 15.06 5.89
N GLY A 241 -10.89 13.71 6.01
CA GLY A 241 -11.69 13.01 7.02
C GLY A 241 -13.19 12.98 6.75
N GLY A 242 -13.66 13.63 5.67
CA GLY A 242 -15.09 13.71 5.33
C GLY A 242 -15.73 12.35 5.09
N TYR A 243 -15.00 11.41 4.51
CA TYR A 243 -15.49 10.03 4.35
C TYR A 243 -15.86 9.42 5.71
N ARG A 244 -14.92 9.43 6.66
CA ARG A 244 -15.12 8.89 8.00
C ARG A 244 -16.19 9.64 8.78
N ALA A 245 -16.16 10.96 8.73
CA ALA A 245 -17.15 11.79 9.43
C ALA A 245 -18.58 11.52 8.99
N ASN A 246 -18.81 11.33 7.67
CA ASN A 246 -20.12 11.01 7.12
C ASN A 246 -20.56 9.59 7.48
N ILE A 247 -19.68 8.59 7.44
CA ILE A 247 -20.01 7.22 7.89
C ILE A 247 -20.41 7.21 9.36
N LEU A 248 -19.64 7.87 10.23
CA LEU A 248 -19.93 7.91 11.67
C LEU A 248 -21.24 8.65 12.00
N ALA A 249 -21.67 9.56 11.14
CA ALA A 249 -22.95 10.25 11.26
C ALA A 249 -24.13 9.43 10.71
N ALA A 250 -23.87 8.41 9.90
CA ALA A 250 -24.92 7.58 9.31
C ALA A 250 -25.50 6.60 10.35
N PRO A 251 -26.76 6.14 10.15
CA PRO A 251 -27.36 5.14 11.01
C PRO A 251 -26.50 3.88 11.11
N LYS A 252 -26.25 3.36 12.31
CA LYS A 252 -25.42 2.16 12.56
C LYS A 252 -25.84 0.93 11.76
N ARG A 253 -27.14 0.82 11.43
CA ARG A 253 -27.69 -0.26 10.59
C ARG A 253 -27.06 -0.35 9.19
N TRP A 254 -26.49 0.76 8.68
CA TRP A 254 -25.87 0.82 7.36
C TRP A 254 -24.41 0.37 7.39
N PHE A 255 -23.76 0.51 8.54
CA PHE A 255 -22.35 0.17 8.76
C PHE A 255 -22.18 -0.68 10.02
N PRO A 256 -22.78 -1.90 10.06
CA PRO A 256 -22.83 -2.73 11.26
C PRO A 256 -21.44 -3.20 11.73
N HIS A 257 -20.40 -3.06 10.88
CA HIS A 257 -19.08 -3.61 11.13
C HIS A 257 -18.08 -2.64 11.74
N GLY A 258 -18.48 -1.41 12.04
CA GLY A 258 -17.61 -0.39 12.64
C GLY A 258 -16.45 0.07 11.76
N LYS A 259 -16.39 -0.35 10.47
CA LYS A 259 -15.37 0.11 9.53
C LYS A 259 -15.76 1.47 8.98
N SER A 260 -14.87 2.44 9.11
CA SER A 260 -15.11 3.83 8.71
C SER A 260 -14.18 4.32 7.61
N ASP A 261 -13.31 3.46 7.11
CA ASP A 261 -12.30 3.81 6.11
C ASP A 261 -12.62 3.14 4.77
N PRO A 262 -12.37 3.82 3.62
CA PRO A 262 -12.80 3.35 2.30
C PRO A 262 -12.09 2.09 1.80
N HIS A 263 -10.99 1.68 2.40
CA HIS A 263 -10.15 0.56 1.93
C HIS A 263 -9.81 0.64 0.43
N ASN A 264 -9.75 1.85 -0.12
CA ASN A 264 -9.48 2.13 -1.52
C ASN A 264 -8.95 3.56 -1.63
N GLY A 265 -7.64 3.70 -1.91
CA GLY A 265 -6.98 5.00 -1.95
C GLY A 265 -7.47 5.92 -3.07
N ILE A 266 -7.93 5.38 -4.21
CA ILE A 266 -8.49 6.19 -5.30
C ILE A 266 -9.83 6.78 -4.85
N LEU A 267 -10.68 5.94 -4.27
CA LEU A 267 -11.97 6.38 -3.73
C LEU A 267 -11.79 7.37 -2.58
N GLU A 268 -10.78 7.18 -1.74
CA GLU A 268 -10.43 8.10 -0.67
C GLU A 268 -10.09 9.49 -1.23
N ILE A 269 -9.27 9.56 -2.28
CA ILE A 269 -8.94 10.82 -2.94
C ILE A 269 -10.20 11.44 -3.55
N ALA A 270 -10.98 10.67 -4.29
CA ALA A 270 -12.15 11.16 -4.99
C ALA A 270 -13.23 11.68 -4.03
N SER A 271 -13.53 10.94 -2.97
CA SER A 271 -14.57 11.30 -2.02
C SER A 271 -14.17 12.46 -1.09
N GLN A 272 -12.90 12.56 -0.72
CA GLN A 272 -12.45 13.59 0.22
C GLN A 272 -11.94 14.87 -0.47
N TYR A 273 -11.34 14.76 -1.67
CA TYR A 273 -10.72 15.89 -2.37
C TYR A 273 -11.35 16.20 -3.73
N GLY A 274 -12.33 15.40 -4.15
CA GLY A 274 -13.10 15.57 -5.38
C GLY A 274 -12.39 15.09 -6.65
N LEU A 275 -13.15 15.10 -7.74
CA LEU A 275 -12.71 14.61 -9.04
C LEU A 275 -11.61 15.47 -9.67
N VAL A 276 -11.55 16.77 -9.36
CA VAL A 276 -10.49 17.65 -9.86
C VAL A 276 -9.12 17.20 -9.35
N VAL A 277 -8.99 16.97 -8.04
CA VAL A 277 -7.73 16.48 -7.45
C VAL A 277 -7.44 15.05 -7.93
N THR A 278 -8.45 14.20 -8.02
CA THR A 278 -8.30 12.83 -8.55
C THR A 278 -7.75 12.83 -9.97
N ALA A 279 -8.29 13.68 -10.85
CA ALA A 279 -7.81 13.82 -12.22
C ALA A 279 -6.36 14.33 -12.28
N LEU A 280 -6.01 15.33 -11.46
CA LEU A 280 -4.64 15.83 -11.37
C LEU A 280 -3.66 14.74 -10.89
N VAL A 281 -4.04 13.96 -9.89
CA VAL A 281 -3.24 12.83 -9.41
C VAL A 281 -3.07 11.79 -10.53
N ALA A 282 -4.14 11.45 -11.25
CA ALA A 282 -4.09 10.50 -12.36
C ALA A 282 -3.18 11.01 -13.49
N VAL A 283 -3.27 12.29 -13.86
CA VAL A 283 -2.39 12.91 -14.87
C VAL A 283 -0.92 12.85 -14.41
N CYS A 284 -0.61 13.29 -13.19
CA CYS A 284 0.75 13.24 -12.64
C CYS A 284 1.30 11.81 -12.65
N TRP A 285 0.46 10.85 -12.36
CA TRP A 285 0.78 9.44 -12.39
C TRP A 285 1.09 8.94 -13.81
N CYS A 286 0.21 9.19 -14.76
CA CYS A 286 0.45 8.83 -16.17
C CYS A 286 1.74 9.48 -16.71
N LEU A 287 2.00 10.74 -16.35
CA LEU A 287 3.25 11.43 -16.70
C LEU A 287 4.48 10.76 -16.07
N ALA A 288 4.40 10.33 -14.80
CA ALA A 288 5.49 9.63 -14.13
C ALA A 288 5.78 8.26 -14.78
N ILE A 289 4.74 7.49 -15.10
CA ILE A 289 4.88 6.22 -15.84
C ILE A 289 5.51 6.49 -17.21
N GLY A 290 4.97 7.44 -17.97
CA GLY A 290 5.48 7.79 -19.30
C GLY A 290 6.94 8.25 -19.27
N ARG A 291 7.32 9.01 -18.23
CA ARG A 291 8.73 9.43 -18.02
C ARG A 291 9.63 8.24 -17.73
N CYS A 292 9.23 7.35 -16.83
CA CYS A 292 9.97 6.12 -16.55
C CYS A 292 10.11 5.25 -17.79
N TRP A 293 9.03 5.13 -18.58
CA TRP A 293 9.00 4.34 -19.81
C TRP A 293 9.98 4.89 -20.87
N ARG A 294 9.90 6.17 -21.17
CA ARG A 294 10.80 6.84 -22.12
C ARG A 294 12.27 6.77 -21.70
N SER A 295 12.52 6.84 -20.38
CA SER A 295 13.86 6.77 -19.80
C SER A 295 14.34 5.35 -19.55
N ARG A 296 13.63 4.32 -20.00
CA ARG A 296 13.94 2.90 -19.81
C ARG A 296 14.13 2.48 -18.34
N ARG A 297 13.41 3.16 -17.43
CA ARG A 297 13.44 2.86 -15.98
C ARG A 297 12.33 1.89 -15.61
N TRP A 298 12.49 0.66 -16.09
CA TRP A 298 11.44 -0.34 -16.06
C TRP A 298 10.92 -0.69 -14.67
N TRP A 299 11.81 -0.71 -13.65
CA TRP A 299 11.39 -0.93 -12.27
C TRP A 299 10.60 0.25 -11.70
N GLY A 300 10.99 1.48 -12.04
CA GLY A 300 10.22 2.66 -11.67
C GLY A 300 8.82 2.62 -12.28
N ALA A 301 8.73 2.34 -13.60
CA ALA A 301 7.45 2.18 -14.28
C ALA A 301 6.60 1.07 -13.63
N ALA A 302 7.20 -0.08 -13.33
CA ALA A 302 6.54 -1.21 -12.71
C ALA A 302 5.96 -0.89 -11.33
N LEU A 303 6.76 -0.28 -10.44
CA LEU A 303 6.31 0.13 -9.10
C LEU A 303 5.20 1.17 -9.17
N ILE A 304 5.37 2.21 -10.01
CA ILE A 304 4.35 3.25 -10.16
C ILE A 304 3.05 2.65 -10.68
N THR A 305 3.09 1.73 -11.64
CA THR A 305 1.89 1.06 -12.18
C THR A 305 1.21 0.17 -11.12
N ALA A 306 1.96 -0.42 -10.19
CA ALA A 306 1.40 -1.25 -9.12
C ALA A 306 0.77 -0.44 -7.97
N MET A 307 1.13 0.84 -7.81
CA MET A 307 0.64 1.67 -6.68
C MET A 307 -0.90 1.75 -6.55
N PRO A 308 -1.73 1.82 -7.63
CA PRO A 308 -3.19 1.77 -7.50
C PRO A 308 -3.68 0.49 -6.87
N VAL A 309 -3.11 -0.64 -7.31
CA VAL A 309 -3.51 -1.94 -6.75
C VAL A 309 -3.08 -2.02 -5.29
N LEU A 310 -1.89 -1.53 -4.94
CA LEU A 310 -1.45 -1.42 -3.55
C LEU A 310 -2.40 -0.54 -2.71
N SER A 311 -2.98 0.49 -3.31
CA SER A 311 -3.92 1.38 -2.62
C SER A 311 -5.24 0.71 -2.23
N LEU A 312 -5.57 -0.44 -2.82
CA LEU A 312 -6.74 -1.25 -2.45
C LEU A 312 -6.51 -2.11 -1.20
N ALA A 313 -5.25 -2.28 -0.79
CA ALA A 313 -4.92 -3.08 0.39
C ALA A 313 -5.19 -2.34 1.71
N ASN A 314 -5.26 -1.01 1.66
CA ASN A 314 -5.19 -0.16 2.84
C ASN A 314 -6.37 0.77 3.03
N SER A 315 -6.67 1.02 4.31
CA SER A 315 -7.49 2.14 4.77
C SER A 315 -6.65 3.39 4.91
N THR A 316 -7.25 4.58 4.84
CA THR A 316 -6.59 5.87 5.09
C THR A 316 -5.28 6.04 4.32
N TYR A 317 -5.37 5.81 3.00
CA TYR A 317 -4.21 5.69 2.12
C TYR A 317 -3.32 6.93 2.11
N LEU A 318 -3.91 8.12 2.14
CA LEU A 318 -3.16 9.37 2.09
C LEU A 318 -2.45 9.73 3.39
N VAL A 319 -2.98 9.27 4.53
CA VAL A 319 -2.50 9.64 5.87
C VAL A 319 -1.38 8.70 6.35
N GLN A 320 -1.32 7.48 5.83
CA GLN A 320 -0.36 6.49 6.28
C GLN A 320 1.06 6.76 5.75
N SER A 321 2.01 6.84 6.66
CA SER A 321 3.43 7.09 6.34
C SER A 321 4.03 6.08 5.35
N VAL A 322 3.61 4.83 5.41
CA VAL A 322 4.07 3.76 4.49
C VAL A 322 3.70 4.09 3.05
N ASN A 323 2.49 4.59 2.81
CA ASN A 323 2.03 4.95 1.47
C ASN A 323 2.78 6.19 0.97
N GLN A 324 3.03 7.16 1.86
CA GLN A 324 3.83 8.34 1.53
C GLN A 324 5.27 7.96 1.15
N LEU A 325 5.90 7.02 1.86
CA LEU A 325 7.20 6.47 1.50
C LEU A 325 7.17 5.75 0.15
N GLY A 326 6.12 4.98 -0.14
CA GLY A 326 5.92 4.35 -1.44
C GLY A 326 5.85 5.37 -2.58
N TRP A 327 5.10 6.45 -2.39
CA TRP A 327 5.05 7.57 -3.34
C TRP A 327 6.39 8.26 -3.50
N LEU A 328 7.12 8.50 -2.41
CA LEU A 328 8.48 9.05 -2.45
C LEU A 328 9.40 8.21 -3.32
N VAL A 329 9.41 6.90 -3.13
CA VAL A 329 10.20 5.97 -3.96
C VAL A 329 9.82 6.07 -5.43
N CYS A 330 8.52 6.12 -5.74
CA CYS A 330 8.03 6.26 -7.11
C CYS A 330 8.51 7.57 -7.76
N VAL A 331 8.41 8.70 -7.03
CA VAL A 331 8.84 10.01 -7.53
C VAL A 331 10.36 10.06 -7.73
N LEU A 332 11.13 9.53 -6.78
CA LEU A 332 12.58 9.44 -6.91
C LEU A 332 12.98 8.54 -8.09
N ALA A 333 12.33 7.39 -8.25
CA ALA A 333 12.54 6.51 -9.38
C ALA A 333 12.25 7.20 -10.71
N ALA A 334 11.16 7.99 -10.79
CA ALA A 334 10.81 8.75 -12.00
C ALA A 334 11.77 9.90 -12.28
N SER A 335 12.43 10.46 -11.27
CA SER A 335 13.31 11.62 -11.40
C SER A 335 14.79 11.29 -11.64
N SER A 336 15.24 10.05 -11.42
CA SER A 336 16.65 9.68 -11.55
C SER A 336 17.14 9.79 -13.00
N SER A 337 18.42 10.09 -13.24
CA SER A 337 18.97 10.41 -14.57
C SER A 337 19.54 9.19 -15.32
N ARG A 338 19.72 8.06 -14.70
CA ARG A 338 20.44 6.92 -15.26
C ARG A 338 19.57 6.09 -16.19
N GLN A 339 19.99 5.96 -17.44
CA GLN A 339 19.43 4.99 -18.38
C GLN A 339 19.84 3.58 -17.93
N GLU A 340 18.90 2.65 -17.88
CA GLU A 340 19.22 1.24 -17.82
C GLU A 340 19.78 0.86 -19.21
N THR A 341 21.11 0.68 -19.32
CA THR A 341 21.73 0.10 -20.51
C THR A 341 21.10 -1.26 -20.78
N PRO A 342 20.65 -1.55 -21.99
CA PRO A 342 20.18 -2.89 -22.32
C PRO A 342 21.37 -3.85 -22.19
N GLN A 343 21.27 -4.84 -21.30
CA GLN A 343 22.13 -6.02 -21.29
C GLN A 343 21.57 -7.06 -22.25
#